data_60fde0796561e726fc66a56d84ebe177
#
_entry.id   60fde0796561e726fc66a56d84ebe177
#
_cell.length_a   1.000
_cell.length_b   1.000
_cell.length_c   1.000
_cell.angle_alpha   90.00
_cell.angle_beta   90.00
_cell.angle_gamma   90.00
#
_symmetry.space_group_name_H-M   'P 1'
#
loop_
_entity.id
_entity.type
_entity.pdbx_description
1 polymer ?
#
loop_
_entity_poly.entity_id
_entity_poly.type
_entity_poly.pdbx_seq_one_letter_code
_entity_poly.pdbx_strand_id
1 'polypeptide(L)'
;MTENYYAKNLNASNLYRVYETGIDRVRRYLDAEIDFVRRGLRGDERVLELGAGYGRIMKALAPFAASVTGIDISEDSVAFGREYLADAPNCRIETMDAHALALDAAFDVVLCLQNALSAMKGDAADTVARCVKALVPGGTLYCSSYSAKFWEHRLSWFREQADKGLLGAIDEEKTRDGLIVCRDGFVARTFSEADLDALGRASGHPHRVEEVDESSVFLVIEKKETK
;
A
#
# COMPACT_ATOMS: atom_id res chain seq x y z
N MET A 1 9.65 10.11 -18.02
CA MET A 1 9.16 9.26 -16.92
C MET A 1 10.03 9.56 -15.71
N THR A 2 9.48 10.09 -14.63
CA THR A 2 10.23 10.27 -13.37
C THR A 2 10.54 8.88 -12.83
N GLU A 3 11.83 8.58 -12.68
CA GLU A 3 12.34 7.30 -12.19
C GLU A 3 11.71 7.00 -10.80
N ASN A 4 11.07 5.83 -10.64
CA ASN A 4 10.42 5.47 -9.38
C ASN A 4 11.50 5.20 -8.33
N TYR A 5 11.54 6.02 -7.26
CA TYR A 5 12.54 5.94 -6.20
C TYR A 5 12.56 4.56 -5.53
N TYR A 6 11.38 3.96 -5.28
CA TYR A 6 11.28 2.64 -4.64
C TYR A 6 11.89 1.55 -5.52
N ALA A 7 11.61 1.55 -6.81
CA ALA A 7 12.19 0.56 -7.74
C ALA A 7 13.71 0.63 -7.81
N LYS A 8 14.30 1.81 -7.58
CA LYS A 8 15.74 2.03 -7.68
C LYS A 8 16.49 1.84 -6.37
N ASN A 9 15.96 2.36 -5.26
CA ASN A 9 16.69 2.52 -4.01
C ASN A 9 16.10 1.69 -2.86
N LEU A 10 14.79 1.48 -2.83
CA LEU A 10 14.08 0.75 -1.78
C LEU A 10 13.42 -0.52 -2.32
N ASN A 11 14.18 -1.34 -3.05
CA ASN A 11 13.71 -2.60 -3.61
C ASN A 11 14.26 -3.81 -2.84
N ALA A 12 13.66 -4.98 -3.07
CA ALA A 12 14.12 -6.28 -2.59
C ALA A 12 14.54 -6.28 -1.10
N SER A 13 15.79 -6.63 -0.80
CA SER A 13 16.32 -6.72 0.56
C SER A 13 16.35 -5.38 1.30
N ASN A 14 16.48 -4.24 0.59
CA ASN A 14 16.40 -2.92 1.22
C ASN A 14 14.97 -2.66 1.72
N LEU A 15 13.95 -3.00 0.93
CA LEU A 15 12.56 -2.88 1.35
C LEU A 15 12.26 -3.82 2.54
N TYR A 16 12.81 -5.03 2.56
CA TYR A 16 12.70 -5.94 3.70
C TYR A 16 13.25 -5.28 4.98
N ARG A 17 14.44 -4.65 4.91
CA ARG A 17 15.07 -3.96 6.04
C ARG A 17 14.28 -2.73 6.55
N VAL A 18 13.47 -2.10 5.69
CA VAL A 18 12.56 -1.02 6.11
C VAL A 18 11.58 -1.52 7.16
N TYR A 19 11.05 -2.74 6.97
CA TYR A 19 10.07 -3.33 7.89
C TYR A 19 10.70 -4.01 9.12
N GLU A 20 12.01 -4.21 9.14
CA GLU A 20 12.76 -4.61 10.35
C GLU A 20 13.00 -3.39 11.25
N THR A 21 11.94 -2.86 11.84
CA THR A 21 12.01 -1.69 12.73
C THR A 21 12.08 -2.09 14.19
N GLY A 22 12.89 -1.34 14.98
CA GLY A 22 12.94 -1.44 16.44
C GLY A 22 11.80 -0.70 17.13
N ILE A 23 10.99 0.10 16.40
CA ILE A 23 9.96 0.97 16.98
C ILE A 23 8.66 0.19 17.15
N ASP A 24 8.28 -0.15 18.39
CA ASP A 24 7.07 -0.91 18.71
C ASP A 24 5.80 -0.30 18.11
N ARG A 25 5.68 1.02 18.14
CA ARG A 25 4.50 1.72 17.62
C ARG A 25 4.39 1.58 16.10
N VAL A 26 5.52 1.46 15.39
CA VAL A 26 5.54 1.23 13.95
C VAL A 26 5.18 -0.23 13.65
N ARG A 27 5.70 -1.20 14.39
CA ARG A 27 5.29 -2.61 14.25
C ARG A 27 3.78 -2.75 14.41
N ARG A 28 3.22 -2.14 15.45
CA ARG A 28 1.77 -2.14 15.70
C ARG A 28 0.98 -1.51 14.55
N TYR A 29 1.47 -0.42 13.95
CA TYR A 29 0.87 0.18 12.75
C TYR A 29 0.82 -0.82 11.59
N LEU A 30 1.95 -1.49 11.30
CA LEU A 30 2.04 -2.46 10.21
C LEU A 30 1.08 -3.65 10.39
N ASP A 31 0.93 -4.12 11.63
CA ASP A 31 0.01 -5.20 11.97
C ASP A 31 -1.46 -4.75 11.92
N ALA A 32 -1.75 -3.54 12.39
CA ALA A 32 -3.11 -3.00 12.43
C ALA A 32 -3.73 -2.83 11.04
N GLU A 33 -2.95 -2.43 10.02
CA GLU A 33 -3.44 -2.37 8.64
C GLU A 33 -3.81 -3.75 8.09
N ILE A 34 -2.96 -4.75 8.33
CA ILE A 34 -3.23 -6.13 7.91
C ILE A 34 -4.46 -6.68 8.63
N ASP A 35 -4.55 -6.48 9.94
CA ASP A 35 -5.68 -6.94 10.76
C ASP A 35 -7.00 -6.27 10.36
N PHE A 36 -6.97 -5.01 9.94
CA PHE A 36 -8.16 -4.33 9.44
C PHE A 36 -8.69 -5.00 8.16
N VAL A 37 -7.84 -5.26 7.19
CA VAL A 37 -8.21 -5.97 5.96
C VAL A 37 -8.66 -7.40 6.26
N ARG A 38 -7.89 -8.15 7.06
CA ARG A 38 -8.17 -9.54 7.42
C ARG A 38 -9.58 -9.73 8.00
N ARG A 39 -10.06 -8.78 8.83
CA ARG A 39 -11.42 -8.82 9.38
C ARG A 39 -12.52 -8.70 8.33
N GLY A 40 -12.22 -8.18 7.15
CA GLY A 40 -13.14 -8.09 6.02
C GLY A 40 -13.13 -9.31 5.10
N LEU A 41 -12.18 -10.26 5.29
CA LEU A 41 -12.07 -11.47 4.47
C LEU A 41 -12.87 -12.62 5.07
N ARG A 42 -13.47 -13.44 4.20
CA ARG A 42 -14.25 -14.66 4.55
C ARG A 42 -13.49 -15.95 4.25
N GLY A 43 -12.39 -15.86 3.48
CA GLY A 43 -11.54 -16.98 3.11
C GLY A 43 -11.70 -17.47 1.67
N ASP A 44 -12.66 -16.97 0.93
CA ASP A 44 -12.95 -17.34 -0.46
C ASP A 44 -12.58 -16.25 -1.48
N GLU A 45 -12.01 -15.12 -1.03
CA GLU A 45 -11.69 -13.99 -1.88
C GLU A 45 -10.44 -14.21 -2.72
N ARG A 46 -10.49 -13.70 -3.95
CA ARG A 46 -9.32 -13.43 -4.79
C ARG A 46 -8.87 -12.00 -4.50
N VAL A 47 -7.68 -11.87 -3.93
CA VAL A 47 -7.12 -10.59 -3.51
C VAL A 47 -6.06 -10.12 -4.51
N LEU A 48 -6.08 -8.82 -4.86
CA LEU A 48 -5.02 -8.15 -5.61
C LEU A 48 -4.36 -7.09 -4.72
N GLU A 49 -3.03 -7.08 -4.62
CA GLU A 49 -2.26 -6.03 -3.97
C GLU A 49 -1.46 -5.23 -5.00
N LEU A 50 -1.62 -3.91 -5.03
CA LEU A 50 -0.85 -2.97 -5.85
C LEU A 50 0.35 -2.44 -5.04
N GLY A 51 1.54 -2.44 -5.66
CA GLY A 51 2.77 -2.03 -4.99
C GLY A 51 3.18 -3.05 -3.91
N ALA A 52 3.03 -4.33 -4.20
CA ALA A 52 3.21 -5.42 -3.23
C ALA A 52 4.65 -5.55 -2.69
N GLY A 53 5.62 -4.85 -3.29
CA GLY A 53 7.02 -4.96 -2.92
C GLY A 53 7.50 -6.40 -3.03
N TYR A 54 7.91 -6.99 -1.91
CA TYR A 54 8.30 -8.40 -1.85
C TYR A 54 7.19 -9.33 -1.30
N GLY A 55 5.96 -8.83 -1.14
CA GLY A 55 4.81 -9.67 -0.76
C GLY A 55 4.60 -9.85 0.74
N ARG A 56 5.05 -8.93 1.60
CA ARG A 56 4.88 -9.01 3.05
C ARG A 56 3.40 -9.11 3.47
N ILE A 57 2.54 -8.24 2.92
CA ILE A 57 1.10 -8.24 3.20
C ILE A 57 0.44 -9.47 2.56
N MET A 58 0.84 -9.83 1.33
CA MET A 58 0.36 -11.04 0.65
C MET A 58 0.54 -12.28 1.54
N LYS A 59 1.76 -12.49 2.07
CA LYS A 59 2.07 -13.65 2.93
C LYS A 59 1.22 -13.65 4.20
N ALA A 60 1.00 -12.50 4.81
CA ALA A 60 0.18 -12.36 6.01
C ALA A 60 -1.31 -12.64 5.75
N LEU A 61 -1.82 -12.32 4.56
CA LEU A 61 -3.21 -12.54 4.17
C LEU A 61 -3.46 -13.90 3.53
N ALA A 62 -2.43 -14.61 3.06
CA ALA A 62 -2.54 -15.92 2.40
C ALA A 62 -3.39 -16.94 3.15
N PRO A 63 -3.33 -17.08 4.50
CA PRO A 63 -4.16 -18.01 5.23
C PRO A 63 -5.66 -17.65 5.26
N PHE A 64 -6.04 -16.46 4.84
CA PHE A 64 -7.37 -15.88 4.98
C PHE A 64 -8.04 -15.56 3.64
N ALA A 65 -7.45 -15.98 2.51
CA ALA A 65 -7.96 -15.73 1.18
C ALA A 65 -7.81 -16.97 0.29
N ALA A 66 -8.66 -17.12 -0.71
CA ALA A 66 -8.54 -18.19 -1.70
C ALA A 66 -7.25 -18.05 -2.52
N SER A 67 -6.94 -16.81 -2.93
CA SER A 67 -5.67 -16.50 -3.61
C SER A 67 -5.28 -15.04 -3.38
N VAL A 68 -3.97 -14.77 -3.39
CA VAL A 68 -3.43 -13.41 -3.29
C VAL A 68 -2.47 -13.18 -4.45
N THR A 69 -2.81 -12.23 -5.31
CA THR A 69 -1.94 -11.77 -6.41
C THR A 69 -1.35 -10.42 -6.03
N GLY A 70 -0.04 -10.25 -6.18
CA GLY A 70 0.63 -8.98 -5.98
C GLY A 70 1.26 -8.48 -7.27
N ILE A 71 1.23 -7.18 -7.50
CA ILE A 71 1.96 -6.54 -8.59
C ILE A 71 2.90 -5.47 -8.03
N ASP A 72 4.11 -5.41 -8.57
CA ASP A 72 5.09 -4.38 -8.26
C ASP A 72 5.89 -4.01 -9.53
N ILE A 73 6.31 -2.75 -9.64
CA ILE A 73 7.08 -2.27 -10.79
C ILE A 73 8.56 -2.73 -10.73
N SER A 74 9.06 -3.08 -9.54
CA SER A 74 10.44 -3.50 -9.31
C SER A 74 10.63 -4.99 -9.60
N GLU A 75 11.36 -5.32 -10.66
CA GLU A 75 11.74 -6.70 -10.97
C GLU A 75 12.52 -7.37 -9.82
N ASP A 76 13.40 -6.61 -9.16
CA ASP A 76 14.21 -7.11 -8.03
C ASP A 76 13.32 -7.45 -6.82
N SER A 77 12.31 -6.60 -6.51
CA SER A 77 11.35 -6.88 -5.44
C SER A 77 10.52 -8.12 -5.76
N VAL A 78 10.07 -8.26 -7.00
CA VAL A 78 9.29 -9.42 -7.45
C VAL A 78 10.14 -10.70 -7.41
N ALA A 79 11.40 -10.65 -7.84
CA ALA A 79 12.31 -11.80 -7.77
C ALA A 79 12.52 -12.26 -6.31
N PHE A 80 12.83 -11.33 -5.41
CA PHE A 80 12.95 -11.59 -3.97
C PHE A 80 11.62 -12.08 -3.37
N GLY A 81 10.49 -11.50 -3.81
CA GLY A 81 9.16 -11.88 -3.38
C GLY A 81 8.78 -13.31 -3.73
N ARG A 82 9.19 -13.83 -4.88
CA ARG A 82 8.96 -15.22 -5.26
C ARG A 82 9.64 -16.21 -4.30
N GLU A 83 10.85 -15.87 -3.84
CA GLU A 83 11.54 -16.67 -2.82
C GLU A 83 10.89 -16.54 -1.46
N TYR A 84 10.52 -15.30 -1.06
CA TYR A 84 9.86 -15.01 0.22
C TYR A 84 8.50 -15.68 0.36
N LEU A 85 7.77 -15.88 -0.74
CA LEU A 85 6.42 -16.47 -0.80
C LEU A 85 6.45 -17.98 -1.13
N ALA A 86 7.60 -18.63 -1.18
CA ALA A 86 7.72 -20.04 -1.58
C ALA A 86 6.90 -21.02 -0.73
N ASP A 87 6.61 -20.67 0.53
CA ASP A 87 5.77 -21.42 1.47
C ASP A 87 4.28 -21.01 1.47
N ALA A 88 3.88 -20.07 0.61
CA ALA A 88 2.51 -19.58 0.44
C ALA A 88 1.98 -19.91 -0.97
N PRO A 89 1.52 -21.16 -1.24
CA PRO A 89 1.24 -21.64 -2.58
C PRO A 89 0.06 -20.95 -3.28
N ASN A 90 -0.80 -20.25 -2.54
CA ASN A 90 -1.89 -19.44 -3.05
C ASN A 90 -1.49 -17.98 -3.33
N CYS A 91 -0.20 -17.61 -3.14
CA CYS A 91 0.33 -16.31 -3.49
C CYS A 91 1.04 -16.33 -4.86
N ARG A 92 0.80 -15.30 -5.67
CA ARG A 92 1.49 -15.06 -6.93
C ARG A 92 1.90 -13.60 -7.04
N ILE A 93 3.19 -13.32 -7.34
CA ILE A 93 3.71 -11.97 -7.49
C ILE A 93 4.28 -11.77 -8.90
N GLU A 94 3.94 -10.63 -9.53
CA GLU A 94 4.27 -10.31 -10.92
C GLU A 94 4.83 -8.90 -11.06
N THR A 95 5.76 -8.74 -12.01
CA THR A 95 6.23 -7.39 -12.39
C THR A 95 5.18 -6.74 -13.26
N MET A 96 4.59 -5.64 -12.76
CA MET A 96 3.59 -4.85 -13.48
C MET A 96 3.56 -3.43 -12.94
N ASP A 97 3.42 -2.45 -13.84
CA ASP A 97 3.11 -1.07 -13.45
C ASP A 97 1.61 -0.96 -13.09
N ALA A 98 1.32 -0.53 -11.88
CA ALA A 98 -0.06 -0.32 -11.41
C ALA A 98 -0.84 0.69 -12.29
N HIS A 99 -0.14 1.66 -12.91
CA HIS A 99 -0.76 2.60 -13.85
C HIS A 99 -1.13 1.95 -15.19
N ALA A 100 -0.56 0.79 -15.50
CA ALA A 100 -0.92 -0.02 -16.67
C ALA A 100 -1.94 -1.12 -16.36
N LEU A 101 -2.48 -1.17 -15.12
CA LEU A 101 -3.48 -2.15 -14.72
C LEU A 101 -4.72 -2.07 -15.63
N ALA A 102 -4.97 -3.14 -16.39
CA ALA A 102 -6.05 -3.23 -17.38
C ALA A 102 -6.97 -4.44 -17.12
N LEU A 103 -7.07 -4.87 -15.87
CA LEU A 103 -7.95 -5.98 -15.45
C LEU A 103 -9.39 -5.50 -15.28
N ASP A 104 -10.35 -6.36 -15.59
CA ASP A 104 -11.77 -6.09 -15.44
C ASP A 104 -12.45 -7.24 -14.69
N ALA A 105 -13.14 -6.89 -13.59
CA ALA A 105 -13.95 -7.82 -12.79
C ALA A 105 -13.25 -9.17 -12.45
N ALA A 106 -11.99 -9.11 -12.01
CA ALA A 106 -11.16 -10.29 -11.75
C ALA A 106 -10.98 -10.62 -10.27
N PHE A 107 -11.15 -9.62 -9.37
CA PHE A 107 -10.84 -9.74 -7.94
C PHE A 107 -12.02 -9.36 -7.06
N ASP A 108 -12.11 -10.02 -5.91
CA ASP A 108 -13.13 -9.75 -4.89
C ASP A 108 -12.65 -8.64 -3.95
N VAL A 109 -11.33 -8.55 -3.73
CA VAL A 109 -10.69 -7.51 -2.91
C VAL A 109 -9.47 -6.96 -3.65
N VAL A 110 -9.32 -5.62 -3.64
CA VAL A 110 -8.12 -4.92 -4.13
C VAL A 110 -7.52 -4.10 -3.01
N LEU A 111 -6.20 -4.15 -2.88
CA LEU A 111 -5.43 -3.49 -1.83
C LEU A 111 -4.47 -2.46 -2.42
N CYS A 112 -4.44 -1.27 -1.82
CA CYS A 112 -3.47 -0.22 -2.08
C CYS A 112 -3.05 0.37 -0.71
N LEU A 113 -2.23 -0.37 0.04
CA LEU A 113 -1.96 -0.14 1.45
C LEU A 113 -0.65 0.61 1.69
N GLN A 114 -0.43 1.03 2.93
CA GLN A 114 0.81 1.68 3.39
C GLN A 114 1.20 2.90 2.56
N ASN A 115 0.21 3.74 2.31
CA ASN A 115 0.42 4.98 1.54
C ASN A 115 0.93 4.73 0.11
N ALA A 116 0.58 3.58 -0.49
CA ALA A 116 1.04 3.18 -1.82
C ALA A 116 0.63 4.17 -2.91
N LEU A 117 -0.52 4.85 -2.81
CA LEU A 117 -0.90 5.94 -3.72
C LEU A 117 0.16 7.04 -3.81
N SER A 118 0.83 7.37 -2.68
CA SER A 118 1.95 8.33 -2.69
C SER A 118 3.23 7.72 -3.26
N ALA A 119 3.49 6.45 -3.00
CA ALA A 119 4.69 5.75 -3.48
C ALA A 119 4.68 5.56 -5.00
N MET A 120 3.54 5.16 -5.55
CA MET A 120 3.36 4.92 -6.99
C MET A 120 3.39 6.21 -7.81
N LYS A 121 3.18 7.39 -7.18
CA LYS A 121 3.07 8.68 -7.88
C LYS A 121 1.88 8.70 -8.87
N GLY A 122 1.86 9.66 -9.79
CA GLY A 122 0.80 9.78 -10.79
C GLY A 122 -0.52 10.32 -10.24
N ASP A 123 -1.60 10.07 -10.96
CA ASP A 123 -2.96 10.48 -10.59
C ASP A 123 -3.62 9.42 -9.70
N ALA A 124 -3.87 9.80 -8.44
CA ALA A 124 -4.49 8.91 -7.47
C ALA A 124 -5.94 8.54 -7.86
N ALA A 125 -6.69 9.45 -8.50
CA ALA A 125 -8.05 9.17 -8.93
C ALA A 125 -8.09 8.15 -10.07
N ASP A 126 -7.16 8.25 -11.04
CA ASP A 126 -7.00 7.24 -12.10
C ASP A 126 -6.61 5.88 -11.51
N THR A 127 -5.68 5.85 -10.54
CA THR A 127 -5.28 4.62 -9.85
C THR A 127 -6.48 3.97 -9.14
N VAL A 128 -7.26 4.75 -8.38
CA VAL A 128 -8.47 4.26 -7.69
C VAL A 128 -9.49 3.74 -8.70
N ALA A 129 -9.71 4.44 -9.83
CA ALA A 129 -10.63 4.00 -10.87
C ALA A 129 -10.21 2.64 -11.48
N ARG A 130 -8.90 2.41 -11.71
CA ARG A 130 -8.36 1.12 -12.19
C ARG A 130 -8.57 0.02 -11.16
N CYS A 131 -8.32 0.30 -9.88
CA CYS A 131 -8.60 -0.63 -8.80
C CYS A 131 -10.07 -1.04 -8.75
N VAL A 132 -10.98 -0.08 -8.81
CA VAL A 132 -12.44 -0.34 -8.84
C VAL A 132 -12.85 -1.13 -10.10
N LYS A 133 -12.22 -0.84 -11.25
CA LYS A 133 -12.47 -1.60 -12.46
C LYS A 133 -12.07 -3.08 -12.31
N ALA A 134 -10.95 -3.36 -11.66
CA ALA A 134 -10.46 -4.71 -11.41
C ALA A 134 -11.35 -5.53 -10.45
N LEU A 135 -12.18 -4.88 -9.62
CA LEU A 135 -13.13 -5.54 -8.73
C LEU A 135 -14.31 -6.16 -9.48
N VAL A 136 -14.78 -7.30 -9.00
CA VAL A 136 -16.11 -7.82 -9.34
C VAL A 136 -17.22 -6.92 -8.76
N PRO A 137 -18.46 -6.99 -9.26
CA PRO A 137 -19.60 -6.38 -8.56
C PRO A 137 -19.69 -6.88 -7.12
N GLY A 138 -19.90 -5.98 -6.15
CA GLY A 138 -19.88 -6.30 -4.72
C GLY A 138 -18.49 -6.43 -4.09
N GLY A 139 -17.42 -6.35 -4.89
CA GLY A 139 -16.04 -6.41 -4.39
C GLY A 139 -15.61 -5.12 -3.68
N THR A 140 -14.54 -5.21 -2.89
CA THR A 140 -14.08 -4.13 -2.00
C THR A 140 -12.65 -3.68 -2.30
N LEU A 141 -12.45 -2.36 -2.42
CA LEU A 141 -11.13 -1.72 -2.45
C LEU A 141 -10.77 -1.18 -1.06
N TYR A 142 -9.57 -1.47 -0.61
CA TYR A 142 -8.95 -0.85 0.55
C TYR A 142 -7.73 -0.02 0.11
N CYS A 143 -7.77 1.30 0.32
CA CYS A 143 -6.61 2.18 0.20
C CYS A 143 -6.27 2.74 1.58
N SER A 144 -4.99 2.78 1.95
CA SER A 144 -4.58 3.39 3.22
C SER A 144 -3.56 4.49 3.05
N SER A 145 -3.58 5.42 3.99
CA SER A 145 -2.56 6.43 4.21
C SER A 145 -2.34 6.62 5.71
N TYR A 146 -1.39 7.44 6.11
CA TYR A 146 -1.10 7.68 7.52
C TYR A 146 -2.13 8.61 8.18
N SER A 147 -2.54 8.28 9.42
CA SER A 147 -3.25 9.23 10.27
C SER A 147 -2.33 10.40 10.67
N ALA A 148 -2.91 11.60 10.80
CA ALA A 148 -2.19 12.77 11.32
C ALA A 148 -1.65 12.53 12.74
N LYS A 149 -2.33 11.69 13.54
CA LYS A 149 -1.89 11.31 14.90
C LYS A 149 -0.61 10.47 14.91
N PHE A 150 -0.30 9.81 13.80
CA PHE A 150 0.88 8.97 13.66
C PHE A 150 2.14 9.75 13.23
N TRP A 151 2.06 11.05 13.03
CA TRP A 151 3.12 11.88 12.44
C TRP A 151 4.49 11.70 13.10
N GLU A 152 4.58 11.85 14.43
CA GLU A 152 5.85 11.74 15.15
C GLU A 152 6.47 10.34 15.06
N HIS A 153 5.65 9.30 15.08
CA HIS A 153 6.11 7.91 14.93
C HIS A 153 6.56 7.63 13.49
N ARG A 154 5.83 8.16 12.50
CA ARG A 154 6.21 8.09 11.10
C ARG A 154 7.56 8.79 10.87
N LEU A 155 7.73 9.99 11.42
CA LEU A 155 8.97 10.74 11.30
C LEU A 155 10.14 10.00 11.96
N SER A 156 9.94 9.43 13.14
CA SER A 156 10.92 8.60 13.83
C SER A 156 11.32 7.38 12.99
N TRP A 157 10.35 6.73 12.35
CA TRP A 157 10.61 5.59 11.47
C TRP A 157 11.41 5.97 10.21
N PHE A 158 11.12 7.12 9.61
CA PHE A 158 11.89 7.61 8.46
C PHE A 158 13.32 8.01 8.85
N ARG A 159 13.53 8.55 10.07
CA ARG A 159 14.89 8.78 10.61
C ARG A 159 15.63 7.46 10.82
N GLU A 160 14.99 6.44 11.39
CA GLU A 160 15.57 5.09 11.50
C GLU A 160 15.99 4.53 10.13
N GLN A 161 15.19 4.71 9.08
CA GLN A 161 15.53 4.29 7.73
C GLN A 161 16.72 5.07 7.16
N ALA A 162 16.80 6.38 7.41
CA ALA A 162 17.96 7.20 7.03
C ALA A 162 19.23 6.76 7.76
N ASP A 163 19.15 6.48 9.06
CA ASP A 163 20.28 5.98 9.86
C ASP A 163 20.76 4.61 9.39
N LYS A 164 19.86 3.76 8.89
CA LYS A 164 20.20 2.48 8.25
C LYS A 164 20.76 2.62 6.83
N GLY A 165 20.84 3.84 6.29
CA GLY A 165 21.27 4.11 4.91
C GLY A 165 20.29 3.64 3.84
N LEU A 166 19.00 3.46 4.17
CA LEU A 166 17.94 3.04 3.25
C LEU A 166 17.32 4.25 2.53
N LEU A 167 17.38 5.43 3.16
CA LEU A 167 16.94 6.72 2.63
C LEU A 167 18.03 7.75 2.84
N GLY A 168 17.97 8.85 2.10
CA GLY A 168 18.74 10.04 2.40
C GLY A 168 18.31 10.69 3.72
N ALA A 169 19.19 11.50 4.29
CA ALA A 169 18.86 12.28 5.49
C ALA A 169 17.64 13.15 5.26
N ILE A 170 16.77 13.25 6.27
CA ILE A 170 15.56 14.08 6.20
C ILE A 170 15.95 15.55 6.05
N ASP A 171 15.30 16.25 5.15
CA ASP A 171 15.34 17.70 5.02
C ASP A 171 14.30 18.28 5.99
N GLU A 172 14.77 18.64 7.20
CA GLU A 172 13.92 19.10 8.30
C GLU A 172 13.18 20.44 7.97
N GLU A 173 13.71 21.25 7.05
CA GLU A 173 13.07 22.50 6.66
C GLU A 173 11.86 22.27 5.74
N LYS A 174 11.91 21.21 4.92
CA LYS A 174 10.86 20.87 3.94
C LYS A 174 9.89 19.81 4.47
N THR A 175 10.27 19.08 5.50
CA THR A 175 9.45 18.00 6.07
C THR A 175 8.45 18.57 7.07
N ARG A 176 7.16 18.58 6.72
CA ARG A 176 6.05 19.11 7.54
C ARG A 176 4.70 18.70 6.97
N ASP A 177 3.65 18.82 7.75
CA ASP A 177 2.24 18.71 7.32
C ASP A 177 1.94 17.43 6.51
N GLY A 178 2.45 16.27 6.97
CA GLY A 178 2.28 15.00 6.27
C GLY A 178 3.22 14.78 5.09
N LEU A 179 4.08 15.76 4.77
CA LEU A 179 5.10 15.63 3.72
C LEU A 179 6.45 15.29 4.33
N ILE A 180 7.09 14.21 3.87
CA ILE A 180 8.49 13.88 4.17
C ILE A 180 9.32 14.09 2.91
N VAL A 181 10.41 14.83 3.07
CA VAL A 181 11.40 15.11 2.01
C VAL A 181 12.77 14.68 2.51
N CYS A 182 13.50 13.89 1.72
CA CYS A 182 14.89 13.55 1.99
C CYS A 182 15.83 14.23 1.00
N ARG A 183 17.09 14.39 1.41
CA ARG A 183 18.12 15.12 0.63
C ARG A 183 18.57 14.39 -0.63
N ASP A 184 18.27 13.09 -0.73
CA ASP A 184 18.53 12.24 -1.91
C ASP A 184 17.40 12.27 -2.96
N GLY A 185 16.38 13.11 -2.74
CA GLY A 185 15.25 13.27 -3.64
C GLY A 185 14.02 12.41 -3.31
N PHE A 186 14.06 11.61 -2.23
CA PHE A 186 12.86 10.92 -1.76
C PHE A 186 11.80 11.93 -1.30
N VAL A 187 10.55 11.70 -1.71
CA VAL A 187 9.39 12.50 -1.29
C VAL A 187 8.19 11.59 -1.08
N ALA A 188 7.57 11.66 0.09
CA ALA A 188 6.33 10.96 0.41
C ALA A 188 5.33 11.90 1.09
N ARG A 189 4.14 12.05 0.50
CA ARG A 189 3.03 12.81 1.10
C ARG A 189 2.04 11.87 1.79
N THR A 190 1.31 12.38 2.76
CA THR A 190 0.11 11.74 3.31
C THR A 190 -1.11 12.13 2.48
N PHE A 191 -2.06 11.22 2.30
CA PHE A 191 -3.42 11.54 1.90
C PHE A 191 -4.25 11.71 3.18
N SER A 192 -4.78 12.91 3.39
CA SER A 192 -5.66 13.19 4.54
C SER A 192 -7.01 12.47 4.39
N GLU A 193 -7.81 12.46 5.47
CA GLU A 193 -9.19 11.96 5.42
C GLU A 193 -10.00 12.68 4.34
N ALA A 194 -9.82 14.00 4.18
CA ALA A 194 -10.50 14.78 3.15
C ALA A 194 -10.04 14.40 1.73
N ASP A 195 -8.74 14.15 1.51
CA ASP A 195 -8.21 13.67 0.23
C ASP A 195 -8.80 12.30 -0.13
N LEU A 196 -8.81 11.36 0.84
CA LEU A 196 -9.35 10.02 0.64
C LEU A 196 -10.86 10.04 0.39
N ASP A 197 -11.60 10.86 1.12
CA ASP A 197 -13.04 11.03 0.92
C ASP A 197 -13.35 11.64 -0.47
N ALA A 198 -12.53 12.59 -0.94
CA ALA A 198 -12.64 13.12 -2.29
C ALA A 198 -12.42 12.04 -3.36
N LEU A 199 -11.43 11.15 -3.20
CA LEU A 199 -11.21 9.99 -4.07
C LEU A 199 -12.40 9.02 -4.05
N GLY A 200 -12.94 8.76 -2.85
CA GLY A 200 -14.13 7.92 -2.69
C GLY A 200 -15.34 8.50 -3.44
N ARG A 201 -15.62 9.80 -3.29
CA ARG A 201 -16.68 10.50 -4.05
C ARG A 201 -16.46 10.42 -5.56
N ALA A 202 -15.23 10.65 -6.01
CA ALA A 202 -14.88 10.61 -7.43
C ALA A 202 -15.08 9.23 -8.05
N SER A 203 -14.96 8.15 -7.27
CA SER A 203 -15.21 6.77 -7.73
C SER A 203 -16.66 6.52 -8.15
N GLY A 204 -17.62 7.30 -7.64
CA GLY A 204 -19.05 7.11 -7.90
C GLY A 204 -19.68 5.87 -7.22
N HIS A 205 -18.94 5.21 -6.33
CA HIS A 205 -19.37 4.03 -5.58
C HIS A 205 -19.58 4.35 -4.09
N PRO A 206 -20.36 3.53 -3.35
CA PRO A 206 -20.42 3.59 -1.89
C PRO A 206 -19.01 3.54 -1.30
N HIS A 207 -18.73 4.44 -0.37
CA HIS A 207 -17.42 4.47 0.29
C HIS A 207 -17.54 4.97 1.72
N ARG A 208 -16.53 4.68 2.52
CA ARG A 208 -16.31 5.27 3.84
C ARG A 208 -14.82 5.55 4.05
N VAL A 209 -14.55 6.51 4.91
CA VAL A 209 -13.20 6.79 5.41
C VAL A 209 -13.19 6.45 6.90
N GLU A 210 -12.18 5.70 7.35
CA GLU A 210 -12.12 5.16 8.71
C GLU A 210 -10.69 5.23 9.25
N GLU A 211 -10.51 5.81 10.45
CA GLU A 211 -9.22 5.79 11.15
C GLU A 211 -9.02 4.45 11.86
N VAL A 212 -7.85 3.86 11.70
CA VAL A 212 -7.47 2.58 12.29
C VAL A 212 -6.25 2.76 13.19
N ASP A 213 -6.37 2.34 14.45
CA ASP A 213 -5.27 2.33 15.45
C ASP A 213 -4.57 3.67 15.61
N GLU A 214 -5.22 4.80 15.31
CA GLU A 214 -4.60 6.14 15.32
C GLU A 214 -3.28 6.22 14.50
N SER A 215 -3.11 5.30 13.55
CA SER A 215 -1.91 5.21 12.71
C SER A 215 -2.21 5.30 11.22
N SER A 216 -3.36 4.82 10.80
CA SER A 216 -3.79 4.79 9.41
C SER A 216 -5.16 5.40 9.23
N VAL A 217 -5.40 5.94 8.05
CA VAL A 217 -6.72 6.28 7.54
C VAL A 217 -6.98 5.44 6.31
N PHE A 218 -8.09 4.72 6.32
CA PHE A 218 -8.54 3.86 5.22
C PHE A 218 -9.65 4.52 4.43
N LEU A 219 -9.52 4.52 3.11
CA LEU A 219 -10.63 4.63 2.18
C LEU A 219 -11.08 3.21 1.82
N VAL A 220 -12.33 2.89 2.10
CA VAL A 220 -12.95 1.62 1.72
C VAL A 220 -14.05 1.92 0.70
N ILE A 221 -13.95 1.35 -0.50
CA ILE A 221 -14.94 1.50 -1.57
C ILE A 221 -15.57 0.14 -1.87
N GLU A 222 -16.89 0.07 -1.92
CA GLU A 222 -17.65 -1.12 -2.31
C GLU A 222 -18.18 -0.93 -3.74
N LYS A 223 -17.72 -1.77 -4.68
CA LYS A 223 -18.20 -1.69 -6.07
C LYS A 223 -19.67 -2.04 -6.14
N LYS A 224 -20.49 -1.13 -6.69
CA LYS A 224 -21.92 -1.39 -6.87
C LYS A 224 -22.18 -2.69 -7.62
N GLU A 225 -23.18 -3.41 -7.19
CA GLU A 225 -23.75 -4.53 -7.94
C GLU A 225 -24.25 -4.04 -9.31
N THR A 226 -23.96 -4.79 -10.37
CA THR A 226 -24.52 -4.51 -11.68
C THR A 226 -25.96 -5.04 -11.67
N LYS A 227 -26.94 -4.14 -11.87
CA LYS A 227 -28.35 -4.52 -11.99
C LYS A 227 -28.58 -5.28 -13.29
#